data_4b6de4d8490d45b037c28efc3f9cf7f8
#
_entry.id   4b6de4d8490d45b037c28efc3f9cf7f8
#
_cell.length_a   1.000
_cell.length_b   1.000
_cell.length_c   1.000
_cell.angle_alpha   90.00
_cell.angle_beta   90.00
_cell.angle_gamma   90.00
#
_symmetry.space_group_name_H-M   'P 1'
#
loop_
_entity.id
_entity.type
_entity.pdbx_description
1 polymer ?
#
loop_
_entity_poly.entity_id
_entity_poly.type
_entity_poly.pdbx_seq_one_letter_code
_entity_poly.pdbx_strand_id
1 'polypeptide(L)'
;MEQAKLMESYGADVVYVVDSAGAMVPEDVKARVGLLKEKLSVKVGFHGHNNLGLAVGNTIAAIEEGTTVVDGTLGGLGAGAGNAPTEVLVAVLDKMGYQTGVDLYKVMDAAEDIVRPRMLRPQVIDRSSLILGYAGVYSSFLLHTFRAVERFDVDLRDVLLELGRRKVVGGQEDMIVDVAYELSRKKEK
;
A
#
# COMPACT_ATOMS: atom_id res chain seq x y z
N MET A 1 -11.50 -14.71 0.46
CA MET A 1 -11.62 -15.89 -0.42
C MET A 1 -12.86 -15.85 -1.30
N GLU A 2 -14.05 -15.64 -0.73
CA GLU A 2 -15.31 -15.61 -1.49
C GLU A 2 -15.27 -14.62 -2.67
N GLN A 3 -14.87 -13.38 -2.42
CA GLN A 3 -14.73 -12.36 -3.47
C GLN A 3 -13.71 -12.73 -4.56
N ALA A 4 -12.60 -13.35 -4.17
CA ALA A 4 -11.57 -13.77 -5.13
C ALA A 4 -12.10 -14.86 -6.08
N LYS A 5 -12.86 -15.85 -5.56
CA LYS A 5 -13.52 -16.86 -6.39
C LYS A 5 -14.61 -16.25 -7.29
N LEU A 6 -15.31 -15.24 -6.79
CA LEU A 6 -16.32 -14.53 -7.58
C LEU A 6 -15.68 -13.77 -8.76
N MET A 7 -14.54 -13.09 -8.52
CA MET A 7 -13.75 -12.45 -9.59
C MET A 7 -13.29 -13.46 -10.65
N GLU A 8 -12.76 -14.61 -10.20
CA GLU A 8 -12.40 -15.71 -11.12
C GLU A 8 -13.61 -16.18 -11.94
N SER A 9 -14.78 -16.36 -11.31
CA SER A 9 -16.00 -16.79 -12.00
C SER A 9 -16.51 -15.77 -13.02
N TYR A 10 -16.14 -14.50 -12.89
CA TYR A 10 -16.44 -13.44 -13.85
C TYR A 10 -15.41 -13.36 -14.99
N GLY A 11 -14.42 -14.23 -15.00
CA GLY A 11 -13.41 -14.31 -16.06
C GLY A 11 -12.20 -13.41 -15.85
N ALA A 12 -11.87 -13.06 -14.61
CA ALA A 12 -10.63 -12.33 -14.33
C ALA A 12 -9.41 -13.20 -14.69
N ASP A 13 -8.45 -12.64 -15.42
CA ASP A 13 -7.18 -13.30 -15.75
C ASP A 13 -6.20 -13.32 -14.59
N VAL A 14 -6.29 -12.34 -13.71
CA VAL A 14 -5.42 -12.15 -12.55
C VAL A 14 -6.23 -11.61 -11.37
N VAL A 15 -6.05 -12.20 -10.18
CA VAL A 15 -6.59 -11.69 -8.93
C VAL A 15 -5.45 -11.17 -8.06
N TYR A 16 -5.52 -9.92 -7.63
CA TYR A 16 -4.47 -9.25 -6.86
C TYR A 16 -4.70 -9.31 -5.36
N VAL A 17 -3.63 -9.54 -4.60
CA VAL A 17 -3.50 -9.09 -3.21
C VAL A 17 -3.00 -7.65 -3.25
N VAL A 18 -3.78 -6.71 -2.71
CA VAL A 18 -3.43 -5.28 -2.67
C VAL A 18 -3.21 -4.84 -1.23
N ASP A 19 -1.99 -4.43 -0.90
CA ASP A 19 -1.66 -3.81 0.39
C ASP A 19 -1.91 -2.30 0.33
N SER A 20 -3.18 -1.90 0.34
CA SER A 20 -3.60 -0.49 0.23
C SER A 20 -3.16 0.38 1.39
N ALA A 21 -2.91 -0.21 2.55
CA ALA A 21 -2.42 0.50 3.73
C ALA A 21 -0.89 0.53 3.81
N GLY A 22 -0.19 -0.27 3.01
CA GLY A 22 1.26 -0.49 3.17
C GLY A 22 1.61 -1.04 4.55
N ALA A 23 0.75 -1.93 5.08
CA ALA A 23 0.75 -2.41 6.46
C ALA A 23 1.19 -3.87 6.59
N MET A 24 1.25 -4.61 5.49
CA MET A 24 1.65 -6.02 5.52
C MET A 24 3.14 -6.17 5.79
N VAL A 25 3.47 -7.19 6.57
CA VAL A 25 4.82 -7.73 6.66
C VAL A 25 4.97 -8.94 5.72
N PRO A 26 6.19 -9.39 5.38
CA PRO A 26 6.38 -10.47 4.41
C PRO A 26 5.58 -11.74 4.70
N GLU A 27 5.42 -12.10 5.96
CA GLU A 27 4.64 -13.26 6.41
C GLU A 27 3.15 -13.14 6.07
N ASP A 28 2.58 -11.93 6.20
CA ASP A 28 1.19 -11.65 5.81
C ASP A 28 0.98 -11.83 4.31
N VAL A 29 1.96 -11.35 3.52
CA VAL A 29 1.94 -11.47 2.05
C VAL A 29 1.99 -12.93 1.64
N LYS A 30 2.95 -13.70 2.17
CA LYS A 30 3.10 -15.13 1.89
C LYS A 30 1.83 -15.91 2.22
N ALA A 31 1.26 -15.65 3.41
CA ALA A 31 0.02 -16.34 3.82
C ALA A 31 -1.16 -16.02 2.88
N ARG A 32 -1.33 -14.77 2.46
CA ARG A 32 -2.44 -14.35 1.58
C ARG A 32 -2.27 -14.83 0.15
N VAL A 33 -1.07 -14.67 -0.41
CA VAL A 33 -0.74 -15.13 -1.77
C VAL A 33 -0.84 -16.64 -1.85
N GLY A 34 -0.23 -17.38 -0.92
CA GLY A 34 -0.29 -18.83 -0.87
C GLY A 34 -1.72 -19.36 -0.81
N LEU A 35 -2.56 -18.75 0.05
CA LEU A 35 -3.97 -19.13 0.14
C LEU A 35 -4.74 -18.88 -1.19
N LEU A 36 -4.49 -17.77 -1.88
CA LEU A 36 -5.13 -17.49 -3.17
C LEU A 36 -4.64 -18.48 -4.23
N LYS A 37 -3.35 -18.74 -4.29
CA LYS A 37 -2.78 -19.72 -5.23
C LYS A 37 -3.27 -21.15 -5.03
N GLU A 38 -3.51 -21.54 -3.78
CA GLU A 38 -4.11 -22.86 -3.49
C GLU A 38 -5.57 -22.97 -3.98
N LYS A 39 -6.31 -21.87 -3.94
CA LYS A 39 -7.77 -21.87 -4.13
C LYS A 39 -8.26 -21.35 -5.48
N LEU A 40 -7.40 -20.70 -6.27
CA LEU A 40 -7.74 -20.14 -7.58
C LEU A 40 -6.94 -20.83 -8.69
N SER A 41 -7.53 -20.91 -9.86
CA SER A 41 -6.90 -21.41 -11.08
C SER A 41 -6.23 -20.30 -11.90
N VAL A 42 -6.65 -19.06 -11.69
CA VAL A 42 -6.12 -17.86 -12.36
C VAL A 42 -4.82 -17.38 -11.71
N LYS A 43 -4.10 -16.52 -12.40
CA LYS A 43 -2.87 -15.93 -11.84
C LYS A 43 -3.18 -15.10 -10.59
N VAL A 44 -2.26 -15.12 -9.63
CA VAL A 44 -2.30 -14.23 -8.47
C VAL A 44 -1.28 -13.13 -8.66
N GLY A 45 -1.69 -11.88 -8.47
CA GLY A 45 -0.84 -10.70 -8.52
C GLY A 45 -0.63 -10.08 -7.13
N PHE A 46 0.37 -9.19 -7.02
CA PHE A 46 0.63 -8.41 -5.81
C PHE A 46 0.91 -6.94 -6.13
N HIS A 47 0.28 -6.05 -5.37
CA HIS A 47 0.52 -4.61 -5.36
C HIS A 47 0.75 -4.13 -3.93
N GLY A 48 1.85 -3.41 -3.70
CA GLY A 48 2.23 -2.96 -2.35
C GLY A 48 2.47 -1.46 -2.24
N HIS A 49 1.84 -0.83 -1.22
CA HIS A 49 2.18 0.51 -0.76
C HIS A 49 3.36 0.49 0.21
N ASN A 50 4.04 1.65 0.35
CA ASN A 50 5.35 1.74 1.00
C ASN A 50 5.34 2.42 2.39
N ASN A 51 4.20 2.49 3.05
CA ASN A 51 4.06 3.22 4.32
C ASN A 51 4.94 2.67 5.46
N LEU A 52 5.21 1.38 5.47
CA LEU A 52 6.19 0.73 6.37
C LEU A 52 7.57 0.51 5.74
N GLY A 53 7.82 0.99 4.52
CA GLY A 53 9.09 0.79 3.82
C GLY A 53 9.27 -0.62 3.25
N LEU A 54 8.23 -1.43 3.20
CA LEU A 54 8.30 -2.85 2.84
C LEU A 54 7.77 -3.18 1.45
N ALA A 55 7.34 -2.19 0.65
CA ALA A 55 6.69 -2.47 -0.63
C ALA A 55 7.49 -3.38 -1.56
N VAL A 56 8.80 -3.11 -1.75
CA VAL A 56 9.67 -3.96 -2.57
C VAL A 56 9.89 -5.32 -1.90
N GLY A 57 10.18 -5.36 -0.60
CA GLY A 57 10.37 -6.60 0.15
C GLY A 57 9.11 -7.50 0.12
N ASN A 58 7.94 -6.91 0.29
CA ASN A 58 6.66 -7.60 0.19
C ASN A 58 6.40 -8.13 -1.23
N THR A 59 6.77 -7.37 -2.27
CA THR A 59 6.69 -7.84 -3.66
C THR A 59 7.58 -9.05 -3.88
N ILE A 60 8.80 -9.04 -3.32
CA ILE A 60 9.70 -10.21 -3.38
C ILE A 60 9.09 -11.41 -2.65
N ALA A 61 8.54 -11.20 -1.45
CA ALA A 61 7.86 -12.26 -0.70
C ALA A 61 6.68 -12.87 -1.47
N ALA A 62 5.93 -12.05 -2.22
CA ALA A 62 4.88 -12.52 -3.12
C ALA A 62 5.44 -13.37 -4.29
N ILE A 63 6.55 -12.96 -4.88
CA ILE A 63 7.22 -13.70 -5.96
C ILE A 63 7.75 -15.04 -5.46
N GLU A 64 8.38 -15.07 -4.29
CA GLU A 64 8.85 -16.32 -3.65
C GLU A 64 7.70 -17.30 -3.40
N GLU A 65 6.50 -16.79 -3.10
CA GLU A 65 5.28 -17.60 -2.96
C GLU A 65 4.64 -17.99 -4.32
N GLY A 66 5.29 -17.58 -5.42
CA GLY A 66 4.94 -17.98 -6.79
C GLY A 66 3.98 -17.03 -7.52
N THR A 67 3.88 -15.78 -7.10
CA THR A 67 3.26 -14.71 -7.90
C THR A 67 4.09 -14.44 -9.14
N THR A 68 3.42 -14.32 -10.29
CA THR A 68 4.06 -14.02 -11.58
C THR A 68 3.67 -12.65 -12.15
N VAL A 69 2.76 -11.95 -11.47
CA VAL A 69 2.30 -10.62 -11.88
C VAL A 69 2.47 -9.68 -10.71
N VAL A 70 3.35 -8.71 -10.86
CA VAL A 70 3.62 -7.66 -9.87
C VAL A 70 3.71 -6.32 -10.57
N ASP A 71 3.45 -5.26 -9.84
CA ASP A 71 3.55 -3.91 -10.36
C ASP A 71 4.22 -2.96 -9.37
N GLY A 72 4.53 -1.80 -9.86
CA GLY A 72 5.08 -0.68 -9.13
C GLY A 72 4.84 0.62 -9.88
N THR A 73 5.34 1.72 -9.35
CA THR A 73 5.28 3.02 -10.01
C THR A 73 6.66 3.65 -10.08
N LEU A 74 6.94 4.38 -11.16
CA LEU A 74 8.20 5.11 -11.32
C LEU A 74 8.36 6.16 -10.19
N GLY A 75 9.52 6.19 -9.57
CA GLY A 75 9.79 7.05 -8.43
C GLY A 75 8.96 6.73 -7.18
N GLY A 76 8.26 5.58 -7.16
CA GLY A 76 7.34 5.22 -6.09
C GLY A 76 6.10 6.09 -6.03
N LEU A 77 5.73 6.80 -7.11
CA LEU A 77 4.61 7.76 -7.13
C LEU A 77 3.32 7.09 -6.63
N GLY A 78 2.69 7.66 -5.58
CA GLY A 78 1.47 7.14 -4.99
C GLY A 78 1.04 7.86 -3.72
N ALA A 79 -0.06 7.41 -3.14
CA ALA A 79 -0.58 7.96 -1.89
C ALA A 79 0.28 7.53 -0.69
N GLY A 80 0.27 8.32 0.37
CA GLY A 80 1.10 8.09 1.55
C GLY A 80 2.60 8.20 1.24
N ALA A 81 3.38 7.17 1.60
CA ALA A 81 4.80 7.04 1.25
C ALA A 81 5.01 6.47 -0.17
N GLY A 82 3.93 6.33 -0.95
CA GLY A 82 3.96 5.83 -2.32
C GLY A 82 3.83 4.31 -2.44
N ASN A 83 4.17 3.83 -3.62
CA ASN A 83 4.14 2.41 -4.02
C ASN A 83 5.55 1.82 -4.06
N ALA A 84 5.68 0.54 -4.39
CA ALA A 84 6.96 -0.06 -4.77
C ALA A 84 7.55 0.73 -5.95
N PRO A 85 8.77 1.33 -5.82
CA PRO A 85 9.39 2.01 -6.96
C PRO A 85 9.81 1.00 -8.01
N THR A 86 9.31 1.17 -9.24
CA THR A 86 9.55 0.20 -10.35
C THR A 86 11.03 0.05 -10.65
N GLU A 87 11.80 1.13 -10.68
CA GLU A 87 13.24 1.10 -10.93
C GLU A 87 14.00 0.31 -9.85
N VAL A 88 13.57 0.43 -8.58
CA VAL A 88 14.16 -0.32 -7.47
C VAL A 88 13.77 -1.80 -7.56
N LEU A 89 12.50 -2.08 -7.86
CA LEU A 89 12.01 -3.44 -8.03
C LEU A 89 12.74 -4.17 -9.15
N VAL A 90 12.91 -3.53 -10.32
CA VAL A 90 13.66 -4.09 -11.45
C VAL A 90 15.11 -4.38 -11.05
N ALA A 91 15.79 -3.44 -10.37
CA ALA A 91 17.16 -3.62 -9.92
C ALA A 91 17.30 -4.79 -8.92
N VAL A 92 16.36 -4.93 -7.99
CA VAL A 92 16.39 -6.03 -7.01
C VAL A 92 16.13 -7.37 -7.69
N LEU A 93 15.14 -7.44 -8.61
CA LEU A 93 14.83 -8.66 -9.35
C LEU A 93 16.01 -9.10 -10.24
N ASP A 94 16.68 -8.17 -10.90
CA ASP A 94 17.88 -8.45 -11.69
C ASP A 94 19.01 -9.05 -10.81
N LYS A 95 19.26 -8.46 -9.63
CA LYS A 95 20.23 -9.01 -8.64
C LYS A 95 19.87 -10.41 -8.15
N MET A 96 18.58 -10.75 -8.13
CA MET A 96 18.07 -12.08 -7.76
C MET A 96 18.06 -13.06 -8.94
N GLY A 97 18.45 -12.61 -10.15
CA GLY A 97 18.51 -13.45 -11.35
C GLY A 97 17.18 -13.56 -12.10
N TYR A 98 16.18 -12.76 -11.79
CA TYR A 98 14.93 -12.71 -12.55
C TYR A 98 15.07 -11.86 -13.80
N GLN A 99 14.51 -12.32 -14.89
CA GLN A 99 14.46 -11.58 -16.16
C GLN A 99 13.12 -10.87 -16.29
N THR A 100 13.09 -9.58 -16.05
CA THR A 100 11.87 -8.76 -16.14
C THR A 100 11.57 -8.30 -17.57
N GLY A 101 12.55 -8.34 -18.45
CA GLY A 101 12.47 -7.74 -19.80
C GLY A 101 12.54 -6.21 -19.79
N VAL A 102 12.70 -5.57 -18.64
CA VAL A 102 12.82 -4.11 -18.48
C VAL A 102 14.29 -3.73 -18.46
N ASP A 103 14.66 -2.77 -19.30
CA ASP A 103 16.00 -2.17 -19.31
C ASP A 103 16.19 -1.29 -18.05
N LEU A 104 17.13 -1.68 -17.20
CA LEU A 104 17.35 -1.02 -15.89
C LEU A 104 17.73 0.46 -16.05
N TYR A 105 18.61 0.81 -17.01
CA TYR A 105 19.02 2.20 -17.21
C TYR A 105 17.85 3.07 -17.68
N LYS A 106 17.09 2.58 -18.66
CA LYS A 106 15.92 3.33 -19.17
C LYS A 106 14.84 3.51 -18.12
N VAL A 107 14.59 2.53 -17.26
CA VAL A 107 13.58 2.68 -16.20
C VAL A 107 14.06 3.66 -15.12
N MET A 108 15.37 3.70 -14.81
CA MET A 108 15.97 4.69 -13.91
C MET A 108 15.86 6.10 -14.51
N ASP A 109 16.26 6.29 -15.77
CA ASP A 109 16.16 7.59 -16.49
C ASP A 109 14.71 8.06 -16.54
N ALA A 110 13.77 7.17 -16.83
CA ALA A 110 12.35 7.53 -16.86
C ALA A 110 11.82 7.96 -15.46
N ALA A 111 12.27 7.31 -14.39
CA ALA A 111 11.92 7.71 -13.04
C ALA A 111 12.52 9.08 -12.69
N GLU A 112 13.82 9.30 -12.96
CA GLU A 112 14.55 10.51 -12.57
C GLU A 112 14.20 11.72 -13.44
N ASP A 113 14.16 11.56 -14.77
CA ASP A 113 14.06 12.67 -15.71
C ASP A 113 12.61 13.01 -16.09
N ILE A 114 11.70 12.04 -15.98
CA ILE A 114 10.31 12.23 -16.42
C ILE A 114 9.34 12.34 -15.27
N VAL A 115 9.38 11.40 -14.32
CA VAL A 115 8.37 11.31 -13.26
C VAL A 115 8.69 12.22 -12.08
N ARG A 116 9.91 12.14 -11.51
CA ARG A 116 10.28 12.93 -10.33
C ARG A 116 10.10 14.44 -10.50
N PRO A 117 10.45 15.07 -11.65
CA PRO A 117 10.23 16.49 -11.84
C PRO A 117 8.74 16.91 -11.87
N ARG A 118 7.83 15.96 -12.05
CA ARG A 118 6.37 16.19 -12.07
C ARG A 118 5.68 15.87 -10.76
N MET A 119 6.41 15.31 -9.80
CA MET A 119 5.87 15.04 -8.47
C MET A 119 5.76 16.32 -7.67
N LEU A 120 4.64 16.52 -6.99
CA LEU A 120 4.43 17.67 -6.10
C LEU A 120 5.40 17.66 -4.90
N ARG A 121 5.82 16.46 -4.49
CA ARG A 121 6.81 16.24 -3.42
C ARG A 121 7.49 14.88 -3.63
N PRO A 122 8.72 14.70 -3.13
CA PRO A 122 9.34 13.38 -3.07
C PRO A 122 8.49 12.41 -2.26
N GLN A 123 8.49 11.13 -2.65
CA GLN A 123 7.90 10.06 -1.81
C GLN A 123 8.83 9.76 -0.64
N VAL A 124 8.33 9.95 0.56
CA VAL A 124 9.08 9.72 1.80
C VAL A 124 8.18 9.05 2.84
N ILE A 125 8.79 8.26 3.69
CA ILE A 125 8.10 7.72 4.87
C ILE A 125 8.20 8.79 5.96
N ASP A 126 7.17 9.60 6.06
CA ASP A 126 7.01 10.58 7.12
C ASP A 126 6.18 10.02 8.29
N ARG A 127 5.99 10.84 9.33
CA ARG A 127 5.20 10.47 10.51
C ARG A 127 3.78 10.02 10.14
N SER A 128 3.19 10.67 9.16
CA SER A 128 1.79 10.45 8.76
C SER A 128 1.64 9.14 7.98
N SER A 129 2.53 8.88 7.05
CA SER A 129 2.53 7.63 6.29
C SER A 129 2.91 6.44 7.17
N LEU A 130 3.89 6.63 8.06
CA LEU A 130 4.29 5.57 8.99
C LEU A 130 3.12 5.12 9.88
N ILE A 131 2.38 6.07 10.45
CA ILE A 131 1.24 5.72 11.32
C ILE A 131 0.08 5.10 10.53
N LEU A 132 -0.13 5.47 9.26
CA LEU A 132 -1.09 4.79 8.38
C LEU A 132 -0.76 3.31 8.24
N GLY A 133 0.48 2.99 7.87
CA GLY A 133 0.95 1.61 7.75
C GLY A 133 0.84 0.85 9.06
N TYR A 134 1.28 1.44 10.17
CA TYR A 134 1.20 0.83 11.50
C TYR A 134 -0.24 0.55 11.95
N ALA A 135 -1.16 1.47 11.68
CA ALA A 135 -2.58 1.32 12.04
C ALA A 135 -3.38 0.45 11.05
N GLY A 136 -2.83 0.17 9.87
CA GLY A 136 -3.52 -0.58 8.82
C GLY A 136 -4.66 0.21 8.16
N VAL A 137 -4.55 1.53 8.10
CA VAL A 137 -5.56 2.42 7.52
C VAL A 137 -5.17 2.80 6.10
N TYR A 138 -6.14 2.84 5.19
CA TYR A 138 -5.91 3.17 3.78
C TYR A 138 -5.35 4.57 3.60
N SER A 139 -4.40 4.73 2.69
CA SER A 139 -3.73 6.01 2.43
C SER A 139 -4.69 7.12 1.96
N SER A 140 -5.85 6.79 1.38
CA SER A 140 -6.90 7.74 1.02
C SER A 140 -7.47 8.52 2.22
N PHE A 141 -7.41 7.95 3.43
CA PHE A 141 -7.88 8.59 4.65
C PHE A 141 -7.02 9.80 5.08
N LEU A 142 -5.76 9.88 4.64
CA LEU A 142 -4.79 10.84 5.16
C LEU A 142 -5.24 12.30 5.00
N LEU A 143 -5.71 12.68 3.81
CA LEU A 143 -6.13 14.06 3.53
C LEU A 143 -7.34 14.47 4.40
N HIS A 144 -8.29 13.58 4.58
CA HIS A 144 -9.46 13.81 5.42
C HIS A 144 -9.09 13.87 6.89
N THR A 145 -8.12 13.04 7.33
CA THR A 145 -7.62 13.07 8.71
C THR A 145 -6.93 14.38 9.01
N PHE A 146 -6.10 14.96 8.12
CA PHE A 146 -5.49 16.27 8.32
C PHE A 146 -6.54 17.36 8.59
N ARG A 147 -7.63 17.38 7.83
CA ARG A 147 -8.72 18.35 8.01
C ARG A 147 -9.46 18.17 9.35
N ALA A 148 -9.67 16.92 9.75
CA ALA A 148 -10.35 16.63 11.02
C ALA A 148 -9.48 16.99 12.23
N VAL A 149 -8.18 16.66 12.22
CA VAL A 149 -7.28 16.98 13.34
C VAL A 149 -7.11 18.49 13.54
N GLU A 150 -7.06 19.26 12.45
CA GLU A 150 -7.04 20.72 12.51
C GLU A 150 -8.33 21.27 13.14
N ARG A 151 -9.50 20.75 12.73
CA ARG A 151 -10.80 21.18 13.22
C ARG A 151 -11.06 20.87 14.71
N PHE A 152 -10.62 19.70 15.17
CA PHE A 152 -10.93 19.18 16.52
C PHE A 152 -9.75 19.26 17.50
N ASP A 153 -8.61 19.80 17.06
CA ASP A 153 -7.38 19.91 17.87
C ASP A 153 -6.97 18.57 18.52
N VAL A 154 -6.87 17.51 17.73
CA VAL A 154 -6.48 16.19 18.18
C VAL A 154 -5.20 15.72 17.46
N ASP A 155 -4.51 14.73 18.02
CA ASP A 155 -3.33 14.17 17.37
C ASP A 155 -3.73 13.23 16.21
N LEU A 156 -3.13 13.44 15.04
CA LEU A 156 -3.34 12.60 13.86
C LEU A 156 -3.09 11.12 14.14
N ARG A 157 -2.08 10.83 14.95
CA ARG A 157 -1.72 9.44 15.29
C ARG A 157 -2.83 8.75 16.08
N ASP A 158 -3.44 9.45 17.02
CA ASP A 158 -4.52 8.90 17.85
C ASP A 158 -5.77 8.63 16.99
N VAL A 159 -6.08 9.54 16.07
CA VAL A 159 -7.19 9.35 15.12
C VAL A 159 -6.96 8.11 14.25
N LEU A 160 -5.78 7.99 13.61
CA LEU A 160 -5.48 6.86 12.73
C LEU A 160 -5.41 5.54 13.49
N LEU A 161 -4.85 5.51 14.69
CA LEU A 161 -4.83 4.31 15.55
C LEU A 161 -6.26 3.85 15.91
N GLU A 162 -7.14 4.79 16.26
CA GLU A 162 -8.52 4.44 16.58
C GLU A 162 -9.30 3.96 15.36
N LEU A 163 -9.09 4.57 14.18
CA LEU A 163 -9.65 4.08 12.92
C LEU A 163 -9.17 2.66 12.60
N GLY A 164 -7.89 2.38 12.79
CA GLY A 164 -7.33 1.04 12.63
C GLY A 164 -7.95 0.02 13.60
N ARG A 165 -8.18 0.39 14.88
CA ARG A 165 -8.89 -0.47 15.85
C ARG A 165 -10.31 -0.78 15.42
N ARG A 166 -11.00 0.19 14.82
CA ARG A 166 -12.36 0.02 14.27
C ARG A 166 -12.38 -0.74 12.95
N LYS A 167 -11.20 -1.05 12.40
CA LYS A 167 -11.05 -1.78 11.12
C LYS A 167 -11.81 -1.11 9.98
N VAL A 168 -11.73 0.21 9.90
CA VAL A 168 -12.39 0.98 8.84
C VAL A 168 -11.83 0.62 7.47
N VAL A 169 -12.71 0.65 6.48
CA VAL A 169 -12.36 0.34 5.09
C VAL A 169 -12.63 1.54 4.19
N GLY A 170 -12.11 1.53 2.97
CA GLY A 170 -12.38 2.58 1.99
C GLY A 170 -13.89 2.80 1.80
N GLY A 171 -14.31 4.05 1.71
CA GLY A 171 -15.70 4.46 1.67
C GLY A 171 -16.31 4.82 3.04
N GLN A 172 -15.56 4.68 4.13
CA GLN A 172 -15.97 5.03 5.49
C GLN A 172 -15.20 6.25 6.03
N GLU A 173 -14.81 7.17 5.16
CA GLU A 173 -14.04 8.37 5.51
C GLU A 173 -14.80 9.32 6.45
N ASP A 174 -16.12 9.24 6.52
CA ASP A 174 -16.98 9.94 7.48
C ASP A 174 -16.65 9.57 8.93
N MET A 175 -16.24 8.35 9.21
CA MET A 175 -15.82 7.90 10.54
C MET A 175 -14.63 8.68 11.12
N ILE A 176 -13.83 9.35 10.28
CA ILE A 176 -12.72 10.19 10.71
C ILE A 176 -13.23 11.34 11.59
N VAL A 177 -14.35 11.95 11.19
CA VAL A 177 -14.96 13.08 11.92
C VAL A 177 -15.47 12.62 13.28
N ASP A 178 -16.14 11.47 13.32
CA ASP A 178 -16.66 10.90 14.57
C ASP A 178 -15.53 10.58 15.55
N VAL A 179 -14.47 9.91 15.08
CA VAL A 179 -13.30 9.58 15.90
C VAL A 179 -12.61 10.84 16.42
N ALA A 180 -12.37 11.82 15.56
CA ALA A 180 -11.72 13.07 15.96
C ALA A 180 -12.56 13.83 17.01
N TYR A 181 -13.87 13.89 16.83
CA TYR A 181 -14.79 14.49 17.82
C TYR A 181 -14.77 13.74 19.16
N GLU A 182 -14.86 12.41 19.16
CA GLU A 182 -14.79 11.61 20.37
C GLU A 182 -13.47 11.82 21.14
N LEU A 183 -12.35 11.92 20.43
CA LEU A 183 -11.03 12.16 21.03
C LEU A 183 -10.93 13.57 21.60
N SER A 184 -11.48 14.60 20.96
CA SER A 184 -11.50 15.97 21.50
C SER A 184 -12.25 16.05 22.83
N ARG A 185 -13.40 15.37 22.94
CA ARG A 185 -14.20 15.31 24.18
C ARG A 185 -13.49 14.59 25.34
N LYS A 186 -12.55 13.71 25.06
CA LYS A 186 -11.74 13.02 26.10
C LYS A 186 -10.62 13.90 26.65
N LYS A 187 -10.14 14.90 25.89
CA LYS A 187 -9.14 15.87 26.34
C LYS A 187 -9.73 16.91 27.34
N GLU A 188 -11.04 17.17 27.28
CA GLU A 188 -11.72 18.14 28.11
C GLU A 188 -12.08 17.61 29.51
N LYS A 189 -11.85 16.33 29.77
CA LYS A 189 -12.09 15.65 31.07
C LYS A 189 -10.78 15.35 31.78
#